data_5c3b554a6bb675bdc74b9f4e745f10d8
#
_entry.id   5c3b554a6bb675bdc74b9f4e745f10d8
#
_cell.length_a   1.000
_cell.length_b   1.000
_cell.length_c   1.000
_cell.angle_alpha   90.00
_cell.angle_beta   90.00
_cell.angle_gamma   90.00
#
_symmetry.space_group_name_H-M   'P 1'
#
loop_
_entity.id
_entity.type
_entity.pdbx_description
1 polymer ?
#
loop_
_entity_poly.entity_id
_entity_poly.type
_entity_poly.pdbx_seq_one_letter_code
_entity_poly.pdbx_strand_id
1 'polypeptide(L)'
;MRRAIVAFVLLVCCYTLGQQSNPPRQRVEKTPPATTPPAQTPTEQPPQTQEPRTARTPQTEQTPAQTTPQRTPESSEGAEGQQLRAMHFDMAEVPPVITHHSIRVAGRELRYTATAGRMPIKDAEGKIDAEMFYVAYTVDGSDPSSRPLTFSFNGGPGSASIWLHMGAMGPRKVVLQPQGWMPAAPYRLEDNPNTPLDKTDIVMVDAIGTGWSRPADTAAARRFWNMRGDIESFGEFIRMYLTRNERWSSPLYLFGESYGTTRSAGIAGYLADRGISFNGIVLLSTVLSFETLEFAKTNDVPFPLILPTFTWIAGYHHKLPSDLQGDVAKAAQEARDWAQGEYWAALNKGDAMSPQEHANVLDKLSRYTGLSKEIIEWANLRVDVRTFTHYLLADQKLHVGRLDGRYTGPDPNGFMDTPFYDPTSSQTGPPFTSVFNDYVRRELNYKTDMPYWTSAQQSGNFRWSWT
;
A
#
# COMPACT_ATOMS: atom_id res chain seq x y z
N MET A 1 40.81 8.15 9.21
CA MET A 1 39.51 7.65 9.65
C MET A 1 38.35 8.18 8.78
N ARG A 2 38.31 7.91 7.48
CA ARG A 2 37.27 8.42 6.55
C ARG A 2 36.93 7.42 5.43
N ARG A 3 36.94 6.11 5.70
CA ARG A 3 36.62 5.09 4.67
C ARG A 3 35.74 3.91 5.16
N ALA A 4 34.97 4.05 6.24
CA ALA A 4 34.21 2.93 6.82
C ALA A 4 32.68 3.12 6.83
N ILE A 5 32.10 4.18 6.27
CA ILE A 5 30.66 4.47 6.39
C ILE A 5 29.87 4.21 5.09
N VAL A 6 30.51 3.95 3.95
CA VAL A 6 29.80 3.76 2.66
C VAL A 6 29.43 2.30 2.37
N ALA A 7 29.87 1.33 3.16
CA ALA A 7 29.70 -0.10 2.87
C ALA A 7 28.44 -0.75 3.47
N PHE A 8 27.61 -0.02 4.25
CA PHE A 8 26.53 -0.67 5.03
C PHE A 8 25.11 -0.55 4.44
N VAL A 9 24.91 0.25 3.41
CA VAL A 9 23.58 0.43 2.78
C VAL A 9 23.34 -0.51 1.59
N LEU A 10 24.36 -1.15 1.06
CA LEU A 10 24.28 -2.06 -0.10
C LEU A 10 24.15 -3.56 0.26
N LEU A 11 24.12 -3.93 1.54
CA LEU A 11 24.17 -5.34 1.97
C LEU A 11 22.82 -5.96 2.34
N VAL A 12 21.71 -5.26 2.22
CA VAL A 12 20.37 -5.81 2.51
C VAL A 12 19.68 -6.41 1.28
N CYS A 13 20.18 -6.16 0.07
CA CYS A 13 19.60 -6.70 -1.16
C CYS A 13 20.31 -7.90 -1.79
N CYS A 14 21.44 -8.40 -1.24
CA CYS A 14 22.27 -9.43 -1.91
C CYS A 14 22.47 -10.73 -1.14
N TYR A 15 21.69 -11.06 -0.13
CA TYR A 15 21.85 -12.34 0.61
C TYR A 15 20.64 -13.27 0.46
N THR A 16 20.34 -13.73 -0.75
CA THR A 16 19.58 -14.98 -0.99
C THR A 16 19.87 -15.58 -2.39
N LEU A 17 21.12 -15.71 -2.76
CA LEU A 17 21.52 -16.58 -3.88
C LEU A 17 22.77 -17.36 -3.45
N GLY A 18 22.56 -18.40 -2.67
CA GLY A 18 23.60 -19.35 -2.26
C GLY A 18 23.00 -20.72 -1.99
N GLN A 19 23.07 -21.57 -2.99
CA GLN A 19 23.06 -23.05 -2.95
C GLN A 19 22.14 -23.74 -1.94
N GLN A 20 21.04 -24.29 -2.40
CA GLN A 20 20.42 -25.47 -1.79
C GLN A 20 20.57 -26.66 -2.73
N SER A 21 21.44 -27.57 -2.35
CA SER A 21 21.51 -28.94 -2.85
C SER A 21 20.22 -29.69 -2.50
N ASN A 22 19.58 -30.30 -3.49
CA ASN A 22 18.40 -31.14 -3.32
C ASN A 22 18.72 -32.38 -2.44
N PRO A 23 17.89 -32.66 -1.42
CA PRO A 23 17.88 -33.96 -0.77
C PRO A 23 17.14 -35.00 -1.66
N PRO A 24 17.48 -36.30 -1.55
CA PRO A 24 16.92 -37.34 -2.41
C PRO A 24 15.42 -37.58 -2.11
N ARG A 25 14.67 -37.82 -3.18
CA ARG A 25 13.23 -38.16 -3.14
C ARG A 25 13.01 -39.46 -2.35
N GLN A 26 12.33 -39.38 -1.23
CA GLN A 26 11.72 -40.55 -0.58
C GLN A 26 10.47 -40.95 -1.35
N ARG A 27 10.40 -42.26 -1.63
CA ARG A 27 9.31 -42.93 -2.31
C ARG A 27 8.13 -43.03 -1.35
N VAL A 28 7.02 -42.34 -1.65
CA VAL A 28 5.76 -42.43 -0.86
C VAL A 28 5.03 -43.69 -1.32
N GLU A 29 4.90 -44.67 -0.41
CA GLU A 29 4.02 -45.82 -0.57
C GLU A 29 2.56 -45.36 -0.59
N LYS A 30 1.81 -45.89 -1.58
CA LYS A 30 0.38 -45.64 -1.74
C LYS A 30 -0.40 -46.47 -0.71
N THR A 31 -1.11 -45.77 0.18
CA THR A 31 -2.15 -46.37 1.04
C THR A 31 -3.42 -46.58 0.21
N PRO A 32 -4.13 -47.71 0.34
CA PRO A 32 -5.38 -47.97 -0.40
C PRO A 32 -6.53 -47.12 0.11
N PRO A 33 -7.58 -46.85 -0.72
CA PRO A 33 -8.67 -45.96 -0.36
C PRO A 33 -9.60 -46.57 0.66
N ALA A 34 -10.02 -45.77 1.65
CA ALA A 34 -11.01 -46.10 2.63
C ALA A 34 -12.41 -46.18 1.99
N THR A 35 -13.13 -47.23 2.31
CA THR A 35 -14.51 -47.51 1.91
C THR A 35 -15.49 -46.51 2.51
N THR A 36 -16.31 -45.93 1.66
CA THR A 36 -17.40 -45.01 2.01
C THR A 36 -18.59 -45.81 2.60
N PRO A 37 -19.24 -45.38 3.69
CA PRO A 37 -20.51 -45.97 4.15
C PRO A 37 -21.70 -45.57 3.25
N PRO A 38 -22.74 -46.38 3.16
CA PRO A 38 -23.85 -46.15 2.22
C PRO A 38 -24.76 -45.00 2.66
N ALA A 39 -25.26 -44.29 1.66
CA ALA A 39 -26.18 -43.17 1.79
C ALA A 39 -27.54 -43.64 2.33
N GLN A 40 -28.06 -42.90 3.32
CA GLN A 40 -29.45 -43.07 3.83
C GLN A 40 -30.41 -42.35 2.90
N THR A 41 -31.46 -43.08 2.51
CA THR A 41 -32.58 -42.65 1.68
C THR A 41 -33.47 -41.65 2.45
N PRO A 42 -33.97 -40.57 1.84
CA PRO A 42 -34.94 -39.69 2.49
C PRO A 42 -36.34 -40.33 2.49
N THR A 43 -36.99 -40.31 3.64
CA THR A 43 -38.35 -40.75 3.85
C THR A 43 -39.33 -39.71 3.27
N GLU A 44 -40.23 -40.16 2.38
CA GLU A 44 -41.33 -39.36 1.84
C GLU A 44 -42.37 -39.03 2.93
N GLN A 45 -42.78 -37.76 3.00
CA GLN A 45 -43.98 -37.31 3.71
C GLN A 45 -45.20 -37.31 2.76
N PRO A 46 -46.38 -37.70 3.22
CA PRO A 46 -47.57 -37.76 2.36
C PRO A 46 -48.19 -36.37 2.10
N PRO A 47 -48.95 -36.20 1.00
CA PRO A 47 -49.46 -34.92 0.54
C PRO A 47 -50.66 -34.44 1.34
N GLN A 48 -50.65 -33.15 1.71
CA GLN A 48 -51.80 -32.46 2.29
C GLN A 48 -52.74 -31.99 1.19
N THR A 49 -54.00 -32.37 1.32
CA THR A 49 -55.17 -32.05 0.49
C THR A 49 -55.54 -30.57 0.64
N GLN A 50 -55.60 -29.82 -0.45
CA GLN A 50 -56.14 -28.45 -0.50
C GLN A 50 -57.61 -28.52 -1.00
N GLU A 51 -58.51 -27.93 -0.22
CA GLU A 51 -59.91 -27.67 -0.63
C GLU A 51 -60.01 -26.47 -1.58
N PRO A 52 -60.98 -26.42 -2.49
CA PRO A 52 -61.12 -25.39 -3.51
C PRO A 52 -61.83 -24.14 -2.99
N ARG A 53 -61.19 -22.98 -3.17
CA ARG A 53 -61.82 -21.66 -2.97
C ARG A 53 -62.38 -21.11 -4.28
N THR A 54 -63.63 -20.76 -4.22
CA THR A 54 -64.47 -20.15 -5.24
C THR A 54 -63.96 -18.86 -5.88
N ALA A 55 -64.23 -18.76 -7.18
CA ALA A 55 -63.91 -17.60 -8.03
C ALA A 55 -64.68 -16.34 -7.64
N ARG A 56 -63.97 -15.18 -7.60
CA ARG A 56 -64.56 -13.85 -7.65
C ARG A 56 -63.98 -13.08 -8.85
N THR A 57 -64.86 -12.51 -9.64
CA THR A 57 -64.67 -11.69 -10.82
C THR A 57 -63.83 -10.42 -10.55
N PRO A 58 -63.03 -9.94 -11.51
CA PRO A 58 -62.10 -8.83 -11.28
C PRO A 58 -62.77 -7.46 -11.44
N GLN A 59 -62.60 -6.58 -10.46
CA GLN A 59 -62.80 -5.15 -10.63
C GLN A 59 -61.47 -4.52 -11.07
N THR A 60 -61.56 -3.73 -12.15
CA THR A 60 -60.48 -2.95 -12.75
C THR A 60 -60.19 -1.74 -11.88
N GLU A 61 -59.07 -1.72 -11.16
CA GLU A 61 -58.50 -0.51 -10.58
C GLU A 61 -57.19 -0.16 -11.33
N GLN A 62 -57.20 1.05 -11.89
CA GLN A 62 -56.05 1.63 -12.58
C GLN A 62 -55.01 2.03 -11.55
N THR A 63 -53.84 1.39 -11.58
CA THR A 63 -52.66 1.77 -10.84
C THR A 63 -51.80 2.71 -11.70
N PRO A 64 -51.33 3.83 -11.16
CA PRO A 64 -50.44 4.76 -11.93
C PRO A 64 -49.10 4.10 -12.21
N ALA A 65 -48.63 4.28 -13.44
CA ALA A 65 -47.32 3.81 -13.91
C ALA A 65 -46.19 4.38 -13.05
N GLN A 66 -45.45 3.51 -12.34
CA GLN A 66 -44.17 3.83 -11.76
C GLN A 66 -43.15 3.89 -12.90
N THR A 67 -42.73 5.08 -13.24
CA THR A 67 -41.56 5.35 -14.07
C THR A 67 -40.30 4.88 -13.36
N THR A 68 -39.73 3.81 -13.85
CA THR A 68 -38.37 3.37 -13.49
C THR A 68 -37.37 4.43 -13.98
N PRO A 69 -36.48 4.97 -13.11
CA PRO A 69 -35.46 5.87 -13.60
C PRO A 69 -34.47 5.11 -14.48
N GLN A 70 -34.42 5.43 -15.77
CA GLN A 70 -33.31 5.03 -16.63
C GLN A 70 -32.03 5.64 -16.05
N ARG A 71 -31.12 4.81 -15.58
CA ARG A 71 -29.73 5.19 -15.32
C ARG A 71 -29.07 5.44 -16.68
N THR A 72 -28.88 6.70 -17.02
CA THR A 72 -27.91 7.14 -18.02
C THR A 72 -26.51 6.76 -17.55
N PRO A 73 -25.59 6.33 -18.43
CA PRO A 73 -24.19 6.14 -18.05
C PRO A 73 -23.61 7.53 -17.74
N GLU A 74 -23.22 7.74 -16.48
CA GLU A 74 -22.46 8.92 -16.09
C GLU A 74 -21.09 8.85 -16.78
N SER A 75 -20.87 9.75 -17.71
CA SER A 75 -19.58 10.07 -18.29
C SER A 75 -18.63 10.53 -17.17
N SER A 76 -17.37 10.13 -17.27
CA SER A 76 -16.27 10.43 -16.32
C SER A 76 -15.81 11.90 -16.27
N GLU A 77 -16.68 12.83 -16.58
CA GLU A 77 -16.49 14.28 -16.44
C GLU A 77 -17.42 14.79 -15.33
N GLY A 78 -17.01 14.63 -14.07
CA GLY A 78 -17.87 15.05 -12.96
C GLY A 78 -17.22 14.94 -11.57
N ALA A 79 -15.88 14.93 -11.46
CA ALA A 79 -15.22 14.87 -10.15
C ALA A 79 -15.23 16.20 -9.40
N GLU A 80 -15.65 17.31 -9.98
CA GLU A 80 -15.59 18.65 -9.37
C GLU A 80 -16.84 19.08 -8.59
N GLY A 81 -17.83 18.21 -8.42
CA GLY A 81 -19.11 18.61 -7.82
C GLY A 81 -19.62 17.80 -6.64
N GLN A 82 -18.95 16.74 -6.23
CA GLN A 82 -19.41 16.00 -5.05
C GLN A 82 -19.11 16.80 -3.78
N GLN A 83 -20.17 17.41 -3.23
CA GLN A 83 -20.13 18.07 -1.93
C GLN A 83 -19.62 17.07 -0.88
N LEU A 84 -18.48 17.38 -0.22
CA LEU A 84 -17.97 16.58 0.90
C LEU A 84 -19.08 16.48 1.95
N ARG A 85 -19.35 15.26 2.44
CA ARG A 85 -20.25 15.08 3.58
C ARG A 85 -19.68 15.84 4.76
N ALA A 86 -20.54 16.54 5.51
CA ALA A 86 -20.09 17.23 6.71
C ALA A 86 -19.43 16.23 7.66
N MET A 87 -18.18 16.49 8.02
CA MET A 87 -17.45 15.75 9.04
C MET A 87 -17.31 16.61 10.28
N HIS A 88 -17.44 16.01 11.42
CA HIS A 88 -17.11 16.60 12.70
C HIS A 88 -16.56 15.53 13.62
N PHE A 89 -15.43 15.79 14.26
CA PHE A 89 -14.83 14.93 15.27
C PHE A 89 -14.60 15.74 16.53
N ASP A 90 -15.02 15.21 17.66
CA ASP A 90 -14.74 15.82 18.96
C ASP A 90 -13.23 15.73 19.22
N MET A 91 -12.61 16.91 19.32
CA MET A 91 -11.18 17.04 19.57
C MET A 91 -10.96 17.26 21.07
N ALA A 92 -10.17 16.38 21.65
CA ALA A 92 -9.79 16.51 23.05
C ALA A 92 -8.34 16.04 23.24
N GLU A 93 -7.54 16.86 23.91
CA GLU A 93 -6.19 16.47 24.26
C GLU A 93 -6.23 15.42 25.37
N VAL A 94 -5.86 14.19 25.01
CA VAL A 94 -5.84 13.04 25.93
C VAL A 94 -4.40 12.59 26.13
N PRO A 95 -3.96 12.34 27.38
CA PRO A 95 -2.64 11.80 27.64
C PRO A 95 -2.40 10.49 26.87
N PRO A 96 -1.19 10.28 26.32
CA PRO A 96 -0.87 9.04 25.65
C PRO A 96 -0.81 7.87 26.65
N VAL A 97 -1.04 6.68 26.14
CA VAL A 97 -0.89 5.43 26.88
C VAL A 97 0.56 4.99 26.81
N ILE A 98 1.14 4.62 27.94
CA ILE A 98 2.53 4.19 28.06
C ILE A 98 2.55 2.74 28.55
N THR A 99 3.34 1.89 27.89
CA THR A 99 3.54 0.49 28.24
C THR A 99 5.02 0.11 28.11
N HIS A 100 5.46 -0.91 28.86
CA HIS A 100 6.85 -1.34 28.89
C HIS A 100 6.99 -2.75 28.34
N HIS A 101 7.99 -2.95 27.52
CA HIS A 101 8.19 -4.18 26.76
C HIS A 101 9.67 -4.56 26.70
N SER A 102 9.94 -5.78 26.22
CA SER A 102 11.28 -6.18 25.81
C SER A 102 11.24 -6.94 24.50
N ILE A 103 12.34 -6.89 23.75
CA ILE A 103 12.55 -7.63 22.52
C ILE A 103 14.00 -8.09 22.42
N ARG A 104 14.25 -9.20 21.73
CA ARG A 104 15.61 -9.66 21.45
C ARG A 104 16.02 -9.29 20.02
N VAL A 105 17.03 -8.41 19.91
CA VAL A 105 17.59 -7.96 18.63
C VAL A 105 19.09 -8.27 18.61
N ALA A 106 19.59 -8.88 17.55
CA ALA A 106 21.01 -9.25 17.42
C ALA A 106 21.57 -9.99 18.64
N GLY A 107 20.77 -10.87 19.26
CA GLY A 107 21.14 -11.67 20.44
C GLY A 107 21.09 -10.93 21.77
N ARG A 108 20.78 -9.63 21.81
CA ARG A 108 20.66 -8.82 23.02
C ARG A 108 19.21 -8.51 23.34
N GLU A 109 18.86 -8.52 24.62
CA GLU A 109 17.56 -8.05 25.09
C GLU A 109 17.59 -6.52 25.14
N LEU A 110 16.60 -5.90 24.48
CA LEU A 110 16.33 -4.47 24.55
C LEU A 110 15.02 -4.27 25.31
N ARG A 111 15.07 -3.53 26.41
CA ARG A 111 13.88 -3.03 27.10
C ARG A 111 13.50 -1.70 26.46
N TYR A 112 12.22 -1.52 26.22
CA TYR A 112 11.72 -0.30 25.60
C TYR A 112 10.36 0.09 26.14
N THR A 113 10.09 1.38 26.07
CA THR A 113 8.80 1.97 26.36
C THR A 113 8.07 2.22 25.04
N ALA A 114 6.80 1.79 24.95
CA ALA A 114 5.91 2.12 23.87
C ALA A 114 4.91 3.18 24.33
N THR A 115 4.80 4.28 23.58
CA THR A 115 3.88 5.38 23.83
C THR A 115 2.91 5.51 22.66
N ALA A 116 1.63 5.26 22.90
CA ALA A 116 0.58 5.35 21.89
C ALA A 116 -0.41 6.48 22.23
N GLY A 117 -0.65 7.38 21.30
CA GLY A 117 -1.53 8.53 21.56
C GLY A 117 -1.84 9.35 20.32
N ARG A 118 -2.55 10.46 20.51
CA ARG A 118 -2.84 11.44 19.48
C ARG A 118 -2.24 12.78 19.87
N MET A 119 -1.44 13.36 18.95
CA MET A 119 -0.84 14.67 19.11
C MET A 119 -1.78 15.72 18.53
N PRO A 120 -2.23 16.74 19.30
CA PRO A 120 -3.08 17.78 18.76
C PRO A 120 -2.28 18.71 17.83
N ILE A 121 -2.83 19.01 16.67
CA ILE A 121 -2.35 20.07 15.78
C ILE A 121 -3.29 21.25 15.95
N LYS A 122 -2.73 22.38 16.40
CA LYS A 122 -3.51 23.56 16.79
C LYS A 122 -3.37 24.66 15.75
N ASP A 123 -4.43 25.44 15.57
CA ASP A 123 -4.40 26.69 14.81
C ASP A 123 -3.71 27.83 15.59
N ALA A 124 -3.67 29.02 15.00
CA ALA A 124 -3.03 30.19 15.60
C ALA A 124 -3.73 30.68 16.89
N GLU A 125 -4.99 30.35 17.04
CA GLU A 125 -5.83 30.68 18.22
C GLU A 125 -5.72 29.62 19.32
N GLY A 126 -5.02 28.51 19.06
CA GLY A 126 -4.80 27.42 20.00
C GLY A 126 -5.92 26.36 20.00
N LYS A 127 -6.89 26.47 19.10
CA LYS A 127 -7.92 25.45 18.89
C LYS A 127 -7.34 24.24 18.19
N ILE A 128 -7.76 23.04 18.56
CA ILE A 128 -7.32 21.81 17.91
C ILE A 128 -8.01 21.67 16.55
N ASP A 129 -7.24 21.74 15.48
CA ASP A 129 -7.67 21.57 14.09
C ASP A 129 -7.58 20.11 13.61
N ALA A 130 -6.67 19.35 14.20
CA ALA A 130 -6.53 17.93 13.92
C ALA A 130 -5.81 17.22 15.07
N GLU A 131 -5.93 15.92 15.10
CA GLU A 131 -5.12 15.05 15.96
C GLU A 131 -4.39 14.02 15.11
N MET A 132 -3.08 13.87 15.34
CA MET A 132 -2.24 12.91 14.65
C MET A 132 -1.90 11.74 15.58
N PHE A 133 -2.38 10.55 15.22
CA PHE A 133 -2.06 9.33 15.95
C PHE A 133 -0.61 8.93 15.70
N TYR A 134 0.05 8.47 16.76
CA TYR A 134 1.41 7.96 16.69
C TYR A 134 1.62 6.81 17.67
N VAL A 135 2.62 6.00 17.38
CA VAL A 135 3.22 5.05 18.33
C VAL A 135 4.73 5.29 18.34
N ALA A 136 5.25 5.64 19.50
CA ALA A 136 6.68 5.81 19.71
C ALA A 136 7.26 4.63 20.49
N TYR A 137 8.45 4.18 20.08
CA TYR A 137 9.24 3.16 20.75
C TYR A 137 10.57 3.76 21.14
N THR A 138 10.83 3.83 22.45
CA THR A 138 12.05 4.42 23.02
C THR A 138 12.76 3.39 23.88
N VAL A 139 14.06 3.19 23.68
CA VAL A 139 14.86 2.23 24.45
C VAL A 139 15.13 2.79 25.85
N ASP A 140 14.79 2.01 26.86
CA ASP A 140 14.92 2.39 28.26
C ASP A 140 16.39 2.64 28.66
N GLY A 141 16.61 3.66 29.49
CA GLY A 141 17.94 3.99 30.03
C GLY A 141 18.94 4.56 29.01
N SER A 142 18.50 4.90 27.81
CA SER A 142 19.33 5.58 26.82
C SER A 142 19.35 7.10 27.03
N ASP A 143 20.51 7.74 26.77
CA ASP A 143 20.64 9.18 26.83
C ASP A 143 20.02 9.82 25.57
N PRO A 144 19.01 10.70 25.71
CA PRO A 144 18.36 11.38 24.59
C PRO A 144 19.33 12.19 23.71
N SER A 145 20.42 12.72 24.27
CA SER A 145 21.37 13.55 23.52
C SER A 145 22.22 12.76 22.52
N SER A 146 22.46 11.49 22.81
CA SER A 146 23.25 10.59 21.98
C SER A 146 22.39 9.58 21.18
N ARG A 147 21.14 9.37 21.60
CA ARG A 147 20.23 8.39 21.01
C ARG A 147 19.51 8.97 19.80
N PRO A 148 19.71 8.42 18.58
CA PRO A 148 18.99 8.87 17.39
C PRO A 148 17.47 8.72 17.55
N LEU A 149 16.72 9.60 16.89
CA LEU A 149 15.26 9.59 16.84
C LEU A 149 14.79 9.63 15.39
N THR A 150 14.07 8.61 14.96
CA THR A 150 13.57 8.47 13.59
C THR A 150 12.05 8.63 13.56
N PHE A 151 11.54 9.60 12.79
CA PHE A 151 10.13 9.70 12.45
C PHE A 151 9.88 8.92 11.16
N SER A 152 8.94 7.97 11.20
CA SER A 152 8.68 7.06 10.10
C SER A 152 7.21 7.07 9.69
N PHE A 153 6.95 7.04 8.38
CA PHE A 153 5.60 7.10 7.82
C PHE A 153 5.52 6.54 6.39
N ASN A 154 4.40 5.91 6.08
CA ASN A 154 4.04 5.60 4.70
C ASN A 154 3.53 6.85 3.96
N GLY A 155 3.39 6.73 2.64
CA GLY A 155 2.98 7.81 1.76
C GLY A 155 1.49 7.78 1.40
N GLY A 156 1.21 7.40 0.21
CA GLY A 156 -0.09 7.44 -0.46
C GLY A 156 -0.11 8.50 -1.57
N PRO A 157 -0.50 9.75 -1.37
CA PRO A 157 -0.99 10.38 -0.13
C PRO A 157 -2.26 9.73 0.40
N GLY A 158 -2.41 9.76 1.74
CA GLY A 158 -3.57 9.18 2.40
C GLY A 158 -3.43 7.69 2.76
N SER A 159 -2.22 7.15 2.93
CA SER A 159 -1.97 5.84 3.53
C SER A 159 -1.60 5.97 5.00
N ALA A 160 -2.13 5.09 5.86
CA ALA A 160 -1.66 4.94 7.23
C ALA A 160 -0.27 4.28 7.26
N SER A 161 0.48 4.51 8.33
CA SER A 161 1.85 4.01 8.47
C SER A 161 1.95 2.55 8.91
N ILE A 162 0.83 1.84 8.95
CA ILE A 162 0.72 0.44 9.38
C ILE A 162 1.66 -0.50 8.60
N TRP A 163 1.92 -0.24 7.31
CA TRP A 163 2.72 -1.09 6.46
C TRP A 163 4.19 -1.08 6.87
N LEU A 164 4.77 0.10 7.08
CA LEU A 164 6.10 0.24 7.63
C LEU A 164 6.14 -0.22 9.09
N HIS A 165 5.14 0.13 9.88
CA HIS A 165 5.08 -0.17 11.30
C HIS A 165 5.14 -1.68 11.56
N MET A 166 4.20 -2.42 10.99
CA MET A 166 4.03 -3.85 11.24
C MET A 166 4.79 -4.74 10.24
N GLY A 167 5.32 -4.16 9.18
CA GLY A 167 6.04 -4.90 8.14
C GLY A 167 7.56 -4.80 8.22
N ALA A 168 8.09 -3.69 8.77
CA ALA A 168 9.52 -3.41 8.70
C ALA A 168 10.11 -2.79 9.98
N MET A 169 9.54 -1.68 10.47
CA MET A 169 10.21 -0.81 11.44
C MET A 169 9.90 -1.17 12.90
N GLY A 170 8.66 -1.54 13.20
CA GLY A 170 8.23 -1.80 14.57
C GLY A 170 8.94 -2.95 15.24
N PRO A 171 8.94 -3.02 16.59
CA PRO A 171 9.51 -4.15 17.33
C PRO A 171 8.70 -5.45 17.15
N ARG A 172 7.44 -5.34 16.74
CA ARG A 172 6.57 -6.47 16.40
C ARG A 172 6.27 -6.41 14.91
N LYS A 173 6.20 -7.56 14.24
CA LYS A 173 5.83 -7.64 12.82
C LYS A 173 4.76 -8.69 12.57
N VAL A 174 4.00 -8.49 11.49
CA VAL A 174 3.02 -9.45 11.00
C VAL A 174 3.73 -10.72 10.47
N VAL A 175 3.17 -11.89 10.82
CA VAL A 175 3.63 -13.16 10.26
C VAL A 175 2.91 -13.40 8.94
N LEU A 176 3.68 -13.46 7.86
CA LEU A 176 3.21 -13.81 6.52
C LEU A 176 3.81 -15.16 6.09
N GLN A 177 3.22 -15.78 5.08
CA GLN A 177 3.83 -16.95 4.43
C GLN A 177 5.09 -16.54 3.65
N PRO A 178 5.93 -17.48 3.24
CA PRO A 178 7.06 -17.22 2.34
C PRO A 178 6.62 -16.37 1.15
N GLN A 179 7.46 -15.41 0.74
CA GLN A 179 7.18 -14.43 -0.31
C GLN A 179 6.04 -13.44 0.01
N GLY A 180 5.59 -13.37 1.26
CA GLY A 180 4.63 -12.37 1.72
C GLY A 180 3.15 -12.74 1.54
N TRP A 181 2.84 -13.99 1.14
CA TRP A 181 1.46 -14.42 0.97
C TRP A 181 0.67 -14.41 2.29
N MET A 182 -0.64 -14.18 2.17
CA MET A 182 -1.55 -14.18 3.32
C MET A 182 -1.60 -15.56 3.97
N PRO A 183 -1.36 -15.67 5.29
CA PRO A 183 -1.53 -16.92 6.01
C PRO A 183 -3.01 -17.22 6.25
N ALA A 184 -3.32 -18.48 6.60
CA ALA A 184 -4.62 -18.80 7.15
C ALA A 184 -4.81 -18.10 8.52
N ALA A 185 -6.05 -17.71 8.83
CA ALA A 185 -6.39 -17.21 10.16
C ALA A 185 -6.24 -18.33 11.23
N PRO A 186 -5.92 -18.00 12.50
CA PRO A 186 -5.75 -16.67 13.05
C PRO A 186 -4.43 -16.02 12.65
N TYR A 187 -4.45 -14.73 12.30
CA TYR A 187 -3.26 -13.96 12.01
C TYR A 187 -2.45 -13.72 13.28
N ARG A 188 -1.14 -13.64 13.16
CA ARG A 188 -0.22 -13.57 14.31
C ARG A 188 0.84 -12.49 14.14
N LEU A 189 1.33 -12.02 15.27
CA LEU A 189 2.54 -11.22 15.39
C LEU A 189 3.70 -12.06 15.90
N GLU A 190 4.89 -11.64 15.54
CA GLU A 190 6.14 -12.12 16.13
C GLU A 190 7.07 -10.95 16.43
N ASP A 191 8.11 -11.19 17.20
CA ASP A 191 9.17 -10.23 17.41
C ASP A 191 9.86 -9.94 16.07
N ASN A 192 10.16 -8.67 15.82
CA ASN A 192 10.87 -8.28 14.60
C ASN A 192 12.40 -8.24 14.89
N PRO A 193 13.17 -9.28 14.51
CA PRO A 193 14.62 -9.29 14.76
C PRO A 193 15.39 -8.25 13.92
N ASN A 194 14.72 -7.66 12.91
CA ASN A 194 15.29 -6.68 12.00
C ASN A 194 14.83 -5.25 12.30
N THR A 195 14.14 -5.02 13.41
CA THR A 195 13.76 -3.65 13.81
C THR A 195 15.01 -2.81 14.01
N PRO A 196 15.05 -1.56 13.52
CA PRO A 196 16.17 -0.64 13.79
C PRO A 196 16.17 -0.08 15.22
N LEU A 197 15.31 -0.58 16.11
CA LEU A 197 15.20 -0.11 17.48
C LEU A 197 16.51 -0.28 18.28
N ASP A 198 17.42 -1.14 17.86
CA ASP A 198 18.76 -1.24 18.44
C ASP A 198 19.70 -0.06 18.10
N LYS A 199 19.34 0.75 17.10
CA LYS A 199 20.12 1.90 16.60
C LYS A 199 19.46 3.25 16.83
N THR A 200 18.15 3.32 16.80
CA THR A 200 17.36 4.54 16.86
C THR A 200 16.06 4.32 17.61
N ASP A 201 15.58 5.32 18.32
CA ASP A 201 14.18 5.35 18.73
C ASP A 201 13.30 5.62 17.51
N ILE A 202 12.06 5.13 17.53
CA ILE A 202 11.19 5.14 16.36
C ILE A 202 9.86 5.79 16.73
N VAL A 203 9.41 6.73 15.92
CA VAL A 203 8.06 7.33 16.02
C VAL A 203 7.31 7.05 14.73
N MET A 204 6.36 6.13 14.79
CA MET A 204 5.44 5.82 13.68
C MET A 204 4.29 6.80 13.72
N VAL A 205 4.05 7.54 12.64
CA VAL A 205 3.06 8.61 12.59
C VAL A 205 2.07 8.38 11.44
N ASP A 206 0.77 8.43 11.75
CA ASP A 206 -0.30 8.39 10.75
C ASP A 206 -0.63 9.81 10.27
N ALA A 207 -0.70 10.00 8.96
CA ALA A 207 -1.11 11.28 8.35
C ALA A 207 -2.56 11.62 8.70
N ILE A 208 -2.91 12.91 8.73
CA ILE A 208 -4.28 13.37 9.04
C ILE A 208 -5.28 12.78 8.04
N GLY A 209 -6.30 12.09 8.57
CA GLY A 209 -7.30 11.36 7.80
C GLY A 209 -6.97 9.89 7.58
N THR A 210 -5.87 9.38 8.16
CA THR A 210 -5.48 7.97 8.13
C THR A 210 -5.36 7.41 9.55
N GLY A 211 -5.29 6.11 9.69
CA GLY A 211 -5.17 5.46 10.99
C GLY A 211 -6.26 5.93 11.96
N TRP A 212 -5.86 6.43 13.11
CA TRP A 212 -6.71 7.15 14.07
C TRP A 212 -6.48 8.67 14.06
N SER A 213 -5.74 9.19 13.08
CA SER A 213 -5.57 10.63 12.87
C SER A 213 -6.84 11.24 12.23
N ARG A 214 -7.35 12.30 12.81
CA ARG A 214 -8.59 12.94 12.33
C ARG A 214 -8.43 14.45 12.22
N PRO A 215 -8.96 15.08 11.14
CA PRO A 215 -9.20 16.52 11.13
C PRO A 215 -10.41 16.84 12.01
N ALA A 216 -10.48 18.03 12.59
CA ALA A 216 -11.62 18.43 13.42
C ALA A 216 -12.93 18.46 12.63
N ASP A 217 -12.88 18.95 11.41
CA ASP A 217 -14.04 19.10 10.55
C ASP A 217 -13.64 19.07 9.05
N THR A 218 -14.63 19.25 8.19
CA THR A 218 -14.43 19.28 6.73
C THR A 218 -13.54 20.43 6.26
N ALA A 219 -13.57 21.59 6.95
CA ALA A 219 -12.73 22.73 6.59
C ALA A 219 -11.27 22.46 6.97
N ALA A 220 -11.04 21.90 8.16
CA ALA A 220 -9.72 21.42 8.59
C ALA A 220 -9.17 20.35 7.64
N ALA A 221 -10.00 19.39 7.21
CA ALA A 221 -9.59 18.37 6.27
C ALA A 221 -9.00 18.96 4.97
N ARG A 222 -9.66 19.97 4.39
CA ARG A 222 -9.17 20.65 3.17
C ARG A 222 -7.82 21.34 3.38
N ARG A 223 -7.54 21.85 4.59
CA ARG A 223 -6.25 22.47 4.91
C ARG A 223 -5.12 21.45 4.92
N PHE A 224 -5.39 20.20 5.33
CA PHE A 224 -4.38 19.16 5.49
C PHE A 224 -4.25 18.21 4.29
N TRP A 225 -5.31 18.06 3.46
CA TRP A 225 -5.28 17.13 2.33
C TRP A 225 -4.72 17.76 1.05
N ASN A 226 -3.56 18.35 1.18
CA ASN A 226 -2.71 18.86 0.11
C ASN A 226 -1.24 18.78 0.56
N MET A 227 -0.32 18.94 -0.39
CA MET A 227 1.12 18.76 -0.11
C MET A 227 1.62 19.70 0.98
N ARG A 228 1.24 20.97 0.92
CA ARG A 228 1.69 21.98 1.89
C ARG A 228 1.14 21.70 3.29
N GLY A 229 -0.16 21.50 3.42
CA GLY A 229 -0.79 21.23 4.72
C GLY A 229 -0.33 19.92 5.36
N ASP A 230 -0.06 18.91 4.54
CA ASP A 230 0.53 17.63 4.99
C ASP A 230 1.94 17.85 5.56
N ILE A 231 2.83 18.53 4.84
CA ILE A 231 4.19 18.86 5.29
C ILE A 231 4.17 19.70 6.56
N GLU A 232 3.35 20.76 6.61
CA GLU A 232 3.24 21.64 7.76
C GLU A 232 2.72 20.90 9.00
N SER A 233 1.73 20.01 8.85
CA SER A 233 1.20 19.21 9.96
C SER A 233 2.22 18.25 10.56
N PHE A 234 3.00 17.57 9.72
CA PHE A 234 4.11 16.73 10.20
C PHE A 234 5.24 17.55 10.83
N GLY A 235 5.54 18.72 10.27
CA GLY A 235 6.52 19.63 10.87
C GLY A 235 6.11 20.06 12.27
N GLU A 236 4.85 20.44 12.45
CA GLU A 236 4.31 20.81 13.78
C GLU A 236 4.27 19.60 14.73
N PHE A 237 3.87 18.43 14.25
CA PHE A 237 3.94 17.19 15.02
C PHE A 237 5.36 16.94 15.55
N ILE A 238 6.37 17.02 14.69
CA ILE A 238 7.78 16.79 15.06
C ILE A 238 8.22 17.81 16.10
N ARG A 239 7.98 19.10 15.87
CA ARG A 239 8.32 20.17 16.83
C ARG A 239 7.69 19.92 18.21
N MET A 240 6.41 19.57 18.25
CA MET A 240 5.71 19.25 19.49
C MET A 240 6.23 18.00 20.17
N TYR A 241 6.54 16.96 19.38
CA TYR A 241 7.11 15.72 19.90
C TYR A 241 8.46 15.99 20.57
N LEU A 242 9.36 16.74 19.93
CA LEU A 242 10.65 17.12 20.47
C LEU A 242 10.49 17.89 21.80
N THR A 243 9.52 18.79 21.88
CA THR A 243 9.25 19.61 23.07
C THR A 243 8.69 18.77 24.23
N ARG A 244 7.68 17.95 23.96
CA ARG A 244 6.98 17.17 24.99
C ARG A 244 7.79 16.01 25.56
N ASN A 245 8.71 15.47 24.75
CA ASN A 245 9.54 14.33 25.10
C ASN A 245 11.01 14.71 25.36
N GLU A 246 11.32 16.02 25.44
CA GLU A 246 12.67 16.53 25.75
C GLU A 246 13.75 16.00 24.78
N ARG A 247 13.42 15.92 23.47
CA ARG A 247 14.29 15.30 22.45
C ARG A 247 14.96 16.32 21.51
N TRP A 248 15.05 17.59 21.91
CA TRP A 248 15.69 18.64 21.10
C TRP A 248 17.19 18.42 20.85
N SER A 249 17.87 17.69 21.72
CA SER A 249 19.29 17.35 21.59
C SER A 249 19.56 16.08 20.77
N SER A 250 18.52 15.31 20.41
CA SER A 250 18.69 14.04 19.70
C SER A 250 19.13 14.24 18.27
N PRO A 251 19.99 13.35 17.72
CA PRO A 251 20.19 13.24 16.27
C PRO A 251 18.88 12.82 15.60
N LEU A 252 18.40 13.61 14.63
CA LEU A 252 17.08 13.45 14.01
C LEU A 252 17.17 12.79 12.64
N TYR A 253 16.23 11.87 12.37
CA TYR A 253 16.13 11.17 11.10
C TYR A 253 14.69 11.11 10.61
N LEU A 254 14.51 11.09 9.29
CA LEU A 254 13.25 10.80 8.62
C LEU A 254 13.34 9.49 7.85
N PHE A 255 12.26 8.72 7.89
CA PHE A 255 12.10 7.51 7.09
C PHE A 255 10.75 7.57 6.38
N GLY A 256 10.73 7.92 5.10
CA GLY A 256 9.54 8.01 4.27
C GLY A 256 9.47 6.94 3.21
N GLU A 257 8.29 6.40 2.97
CA GLU A 257 8.03 5.45 1.89
C GLU A 257 7.06 6.07 0.89
N SER A 258 7.32 5.86 -0.44
CA SER A 258 6.47 6.33 -1.55
C SER A 258 6.27 7.85 -1.50
N TYR A 259 5.04 8.38 -1.56
CA TYR A 259 4.77 9.81 -1.32
C TYR A 259 5.38 10.33 0.01
N GLY A 260 5.59 9.45 1.00
CA GLY A 260 6.32 9.79 2.22
C GLY A 260 7.75 10.28 1.97
N THR A 261 8.34 9.99 0.82
CA THR A 261 9.65 10.54 0.42
C THR A 261 9.55 12.00 -0.01
N THR A 262 8.50 12.36 -0.74
CA THR A 262 8.13 13.76 -1.04
C THR A 262 7.89 14.53 0.26
N ARG A 263 7.08 13.94 1.17
CA ARG A 263 6.82 14.49 2.51
C ARG A 263 8.12 14.69 3.28
N SER A 264 9.04 13.71 3.31
CA SER A 264 10.33 13.82 4.01
C SER A 264 11.18 14.97 3.49
N ALA A 265 11.27 15.11 2.15
CA ALA A 265 12.00 16.21 1.53
C ALA A 265 11.37 17.57 1.90
N GLY A 266 10.03 17.67 1.83
CA GLY A 266 9.30 18.88 2.20
C GLY A 266 9.44 19.24 3.69
N ILE A 267 9.32 18.25 4.60
CA ILE A 267 9.51 18.45 6.06
C ILE A 267 10.93 18.95 6.34
N ALA A 268 11.93 18.37 5.70
CA ALA A 268 13.33 18.77 5.92
C ALA A 268 13.55 20.24 5.56
N GLY A 269 13.03 20.71 4.42
CA GLY A 269 13.09 22.13 4.04
C GLY A 269 12.27 23.01 4.99
N TYR A 270 11.02 22.66 5.24
CA TYR A 270 10.10 23.41 6.12
C TYR A 270 10.67 23.61 7.53
N LEU A 271 11.27 22.56 8.11
CA LEU A 271 11.84 22.61 9.46
C LEU A 271 13.23 23.26 9.50
N ALA A 272 14.02 23.15 8.43
CA ALA A 272 15.31 23.86 8.34
C ALA A 272 15.12 25.38 8.45
N ASP A 273 14.09 25.94 7.81
CA ASP A 273 13.71 27.35 7.92
C ASP A 273 13.29 27.75 9.35
N ARG A 274 13.01 26.75 10.21
CA ARG A 274 12.59 26.90 11.61
C ARG A 274 13.67 26.46 12.62
N GLY A 275 14.88 26.23 12.14
CA GLY A 275 16.02 25.87 12.97
C GLY A 275 16.09 24.41 13.40
N ILE A 276 15.30 23.53 12.78
CA ILE A 276 15.34 22.08 13.05
C ILE A 276 15.93 21.37 11.83
N SER A 277 17.06 20.68 12.02
CA SER A 277 17.78 19.99 10.96
C SER A 277 17.83 18.49 11.20
N PHE A 278 17.81 17.70 10.13
CA PHE A 278 17.93 16.25 10.18
C PHE A 278 19.35 15.79 9.86
N ASN A 279 19.81 14.78 10.59
CA ASN A 279 21.10 14.12 10.38
C ASN A 279 21.09 13.17 9.18
N GLY A 280 19.88 12.67 8.81
CA GLY A 280 19.71 11.79 7.67
C GLY A 280 18.25 11.59 7.29
N ILE A 281 18.04 11.26 6.02
CA ILE A 281 16.72 10.97 5.45
C ILE A 281 16.82 9.68 4.67
N VAL A 282 15.94 8.72 4.98
CA VAL A 282 15.78 7.47 4.22
C VAL A 282 14.58 7.61 3.31
N LEU A 283 14.80 7.45 2.02
CA LEU A 283 13.80 7.53 0.97
C LEU A 283 13.56 6.13 0.40
N LEU A 284 12.50 5.46 0.86
CA LEU A 284 12.12 4.13 0.40
C LEU A 284 11.09 4.24 -0.74
N SER A 285 11.34 3.56 -1.86
CA SER A 285 10.49 3.65 -3.06
C SER A 285 10.24 5.11 -3.46
N THR A 286 11.32 5.81 -3.73
CA THR A 286 11.40 7.28 -3.85
C THR A 286 10.49 7.85 -4.93
N VAL A 287 9.71 8.87 -4.56
CA VAL A 287 8.91 9.70 -5.46
C VAL A 287 9.22 11.16 -5.15
N LEU A 288 10.07 11.79 -5.98
CA LEU A 288 10.42 13.21 -5.88
C LEU A 288 10.00 14.00 -7.13
N SER A 289 9.71 13.30 -8.24
CA SER A 289 9.07 13.85 -9.43
C SER A 289 7.88 12.98 -9.82
N PHE A 290 6.69 13.57 -9.86
CA PHE A 290 5.45 12.85 -10.20
C PHE A 290 5.34 12.53 -11.70
N GLU A 291 6.07 13.25 -12.56
CA GLU A 291 6.15 12.93 -13.99
C GLU A 291 6.58 11.49 -14.24
N THR A 292 7.38 10.90 -13.36
CA THR A 292 7.84 9.51 -13.48
C THR A 292 6.75 8.47 -13.20
N LEU A 293 5.60 8.89 -12.66
CA LEU A 293 4.49 8.01 -12.24
C LEU A 293 3.15 8.35 -12.90
N GLU A 294 3.04 9.51 -13.54
CA GLU A 294 1.81 9.97 -14.14
C GLU A 294 1.70 9.48 -15.59
N PHE A 295 0.99 8.36 -15.79
CA PHE A 295 0.69 7.79 -17.08
C PHE A 295 -0.43 8.60 -17.77
N ALA A 296 -0.05 9.66 -18.46
CA ALA A 296 -0.97 10.57 -19.13
C ALA A 296 -0.65 10.66 -20.63
N LYS A 297 -1.64 11.03 -21.45
CA LYS A 297 -1.48 11.18 -22.91
C LYS A 297 -0.41 12.20 -23.34
N THR A 298 -0.08 13.13 -22.43
CA THR A 298 0.89 14.21 -22.67
C THR A 298 2.23 13.97 -21.99
N ASN A 299 2.41 12.80 -21.34
CA ASN A 299 3.60 12.46 -20.59
C ASN A 299 4.09 11.06 -20.95
N ASP A 300 5.15 10.97 -21.73
CA ASP A 300 5.74 9.70 -22.16
C ASP A 300 6.80 9.16 -21.17
N VAL A 301 7.19 9.93 -20.17
CA VAL A 301 8.26 9.60 -19.22
C VAL A 301 8.08 8.25 -18.51
N PRO A 302 6.89 7.91 -17.94
CA PRO A 302 6.76 6.70 -17.14
C PRO A 302 6.80 5.40 -17.93
N PHE A 303 6.42 5.40 -19.23
CA PHE A 303 6.31 4.17 -20.02
C PHE A 303 7.65 3.46 -20.21
N PRO A 304 8.74 4.13 -20.65
CA PRO A 304 10.04 3.51 -20.71
C PRO A 304 10.61 3.14 -19.32
N LEU A 305 10.32 3.94 -18.30
CA LEU A 305 10.86 3.74 -16.95
C LEU A 305 10.30 2.48 -16.27
N ILE A 306 9.03 2.15 -16.51
CA ILE A 306 8.38 1.00 -15.89
C ILE A 306 8.68 -0.33 -16.60
N LEU A 307 9.07 -0.30 -17.87
CA LEU A 307 9.21 -1.50 -18.71
C LEU A 307 10.09 -2.60 -18.09
N PRO A 308 11.25 -2.32 -17.51
CA PRO A 308 12.06 -3.36 -16.87
C PRO A 308 11.32 -4.07 -15.72
N THR A 309 10.46 -3.35 -14.98
CA THR A 309 9.62 -3.93 -13.93
C THR A 309 8.56 -4.86 -14.52
N PHE A 310 7.93 -4.48 -15.62
CA PHE A 310 6.99 -5.35 -16.34
C PHE A 310 7.68 -6.63 -16.82
N THR A 311 8.92 -6.53 -17.31
CA THR A 311 9.70 -7.68 -17.72
C THR A 311 9.96 -8.65 -16.56
N TRP A 312 10.32 -8.14 -15.38
CA TRP A 312 10.47 -8.96 -14.17
C TRP A 312 9.18 -9.66 -13.77
N ILE A 313 8.05 -8.95 -13.81
CA ILE A 313 6.74 -9.53 -13.45
C ILE A 313 6.31 -10.56 -14.49
N ALA A 314 6.44 -10.28 -15.78
CA ALA A 314 6.16 -11.23 -16.85
C ALA A 314 7.02 -12.49 -16.74
N GLY A 315 8.31 -12.33 -16.42
CA GLY A 315 9.22 -13.45 -16.15
C GLY A 315 8.80 -14.30 -14.95
N TYR A 316 8.38 -13.67 -13.85
CA TYR A 316 7.85 -14.37 -12.67
C TYR A 316 6.63 -15.24 -13.01
N HIS A 317 5.74 -14.75 -13.87
CA HIS A 317 4.53 -15.44 -14.31
C HIS A 317 4.73 -16.30 -15.56
N HIS A 318 5.98 -16.53 -16.01
CA HIS A 318 6.31 -17.33 -17.18
C HIS A 318 5.62 -16.90 -18.49
N LYS A 319 5.50 -15.57 -18.67
CA LYS A 319 4.88 -14.96 -19.85
C LYS A 319 5.90 -14.44 -20.89
N LEU A 320 7.19 -14.49 -20.59
CA LEU A 320 8.23 -14.13 -21.56
C LEU A 320 8.47 -15.25 -22.58
N PRO A 321 8.93 -14.91 -23.79
CA PRO A 321 9.42 -15.90 -24.75
C PRO A 321 10.55 -16.77 -24.17
N SER A 322 10.72 -17.98 -24.67
CA SER A 322 11.65 -18.98 -24.11
C SER A 322 13.11 -18.50 -24.02
N ASP A 323 13.54 -17.70 -24.98
CA ASP A 323 14.89 -17.12 -25.03
C ASP A 323 15.14 -16.04 -23.97
N LEU A 324 14.11 -15.34 -23.52
CA LEU A 324 14.17 -14.36 -22.41
C LEU A 324 13.84 -15.00 -21.06
N GLN A 325 12.97 -16.00 -21.04
CA GLN A 325 12.53 -16.68 -19.82
C GLN A 325 13.66 -17.41 -19.10
N GLY A 326 14.71 -17.83 -19.82
CA GLY A 326 15.86 -18.53 -19.27
C GLY A 326 16.73 -17.69 -18.33
N ASP A 327 16.77 -16.35 -18.54
CA ASP A 327 17.49 -15.38 -17.70
C ASP A 327 16.70 -14.08 -17.63
N VAL A 328 15.75 -14.02 -16.71
CA VAL A 328 14.87 -12.86 -16.52
C VAL A 328 15.65 -11.60 -16.11
N ALA A 329 16.75 -11.74 -15.38
CA ALA A 329 17.58 -10.63 -14.99
C ALA A 329 18.22 -9.95 -16.21
N LYS A 330 18.76 -10.77 -17.11
CA LYS A 330 19.31 -10.30 -18.38
C LYS A 330 18.22 -9.68 -19.27
N ALA A 331 17.05 -10.32 -19.38
CA ALA A 331 15.92 -9.79 -20.14
C ALA A 331 15.46 -8.41 -19.62
N ALA A 332 15.38 -8.21 -18.30
CA ALA A 332 15.02 -6.94 -17.70
C ALA A 332 16.10 -5.86 -17.94
N GLN A 333 17.39 -6.25 -17.97
CA GLN A 333 18.45 -5.31 -18.33
C GLN A 333 18.39 -4.90 -19.81
N GLU A 334 18.17 -5.86 -20.71
CA GLU A 334 17.97 -5.59 -22.15
C GLU A 334 16.75 -4.67 -22.38
N ALA A 335 15.63 -4.93 -21.66
CA ALA A 335 14.46 -4.07 -21.69
C ALA A 335 14.76 -2.66 -21.23
N ARG A 336 15.56 -2.48 -20.18
CA ARG A 336 15.99 -1.18 -19.66
C ARG A 336 16.81 -0.42 -20.68
N ASP A 337 17.83 -1.07 -21.27
CA ASP A 337 18.74 -0.44 -22.23
C ASP A 337 17.97 0.00 -23.48
N TRP A 338 17.07 -0.86 -23.98
CA TRP A 338 16.19 -0.55 -25.09
C TRP A 338 15.21 0.58 -24.76
N ALA A 339 14.62 0.56 -23.56
CA ALA A 339 13.63 1.56 -23.13
C ALA A 339 14.25 2.97 -23.05
N GLN A 340 15.47 3.07 -22.56
CA GLN A 340 16.19 4.35 -22.43
C GLN A 340 16.67 4.91 -23.77
N GLY A 341 16.74 4.11 -24.81
CA GLY A 341 17.21 4.48 -26.12
C GLY A 341 16.11 4.48 -27.18
N GLU A 342 15.96 3.35 -27.87
CA GLU A 342 15.10 3.21 -29.05
C GLU A 342 13.61 3.44 -28.75
N TYR A 343 13.11 2.89 -27.63
CA TYR A 343 11.69 3.04 -27.28
C TYR A 343 11.35 4.49 -26.93
N TRP A 344 12.20 5.15 -26.14
CA TRP A 344 12.04 6.58 -25.84
C TRP A 344 12.03 7.42 -27.12
N ALA A 345 12.98 7.16 -28.03
CA ALA A 345 13.06 7.89 -29.30
C ALA A 345 11.83 7.63 -30.19
N ALA A 346 11.30 6.41 -30.19
CA ALA A 346 10.11 6.06 -30.94
C ALA A 346 8.86 6.78 -30.39
N LEU A 347 8.65 6.81 -29.08
CA LEU A 347 7.53 7.55 -28.47
C LEU A 347 7.55 9.03 -28.86
N ASN A 348 8.74 9.66 -28.88
CA ASN A 348 8.89 11.04 -29.28
C ASN A 348 8.58 11.32 -30.77
N LYS A 349 8.67 10.30 -31.64
CA LYS A 349 8.28 10.44 -33.04
C LYS A 349 6.77 10.49 -33.24
N GLY A 350 6.00 9.86 -32.34
CA GLY A 350 4.55 9.76 -32.45
C GLY A 350 4.13 9.25 -33.82
N ASP A 351 3.22 9.97 -34.49
CA ASP A 351 2.71 9.63 -35.84
C ASP A 351 3.76 9.72 -36.94
N ALA A 352 4.94 10.26 -36.69
CA ALA A 352 6.06 10.29 -37.65
C ALA A 352 6.87 8.97 -37.67
N MET A 353 6.53 7.96 -36.87
CA MET A 353 7.11 6.62 -37.00
C MET A 353 6.76 6.00 -38.34
N SER A 354 7.73 5.37 -38.98
CA SER A 354 7.43 4.54 -40.15
C SER A 354 6.68 3.28 -39.74
N PRO A 355 5.89 2.64 -40.62
CA PRO A 355 5.21 1.38 -40.29
C PRO A 355 6.17 0.27 -39.80
N GLN A 356 7.39 0.25 -40.35
CA GLN A 356 8.40 -0.73 -39.95
C GLN A 356 8.94 -0.45 -38.52
N GLU A 357 9.18 0.82 -38.18
CA GLU A 357 9.58 1.20 -36.78
C GLU A 357 8.49 0.88 -35.81
N HIS A 358 7.23 1.20 -36.15
CA HIS A 358 6.08 0.88 -35.29
C HIS A 358 5.97 -0.63 -35.04
N ALA A 359 6.07 -1.45 -36.10
CA ALA A 359 6.04 -2.91 -35.98
C ALA A 359 7.19 -3.44 -35.11
N ASN A 360 8.40 -2.89 -35.25
CA ASN A 360 9.55 -3.28 -34.44
C ASN A 360 9.36 -2.93 -32.94
N VAL A 361 8.80 -1.77 -32.63
CA VAL A 361 8.49 -1.34 -31.25
C VAL A 361 7.42 -2.25 -30.65
N LEU A 362 6.37 -2.53 -31.40
CA LEU A 362 5.28 -3.43 -31.02
C LEU A 362 5.80 -4.84 -30.69
N ASP A 363 6.68 -5.40 -31.53
CA ASP A 363 7.31 -6.69 -31.33
C ASP A 363 8.16 -6.71 -30.04
N LYS A 364 9.01 -5.72 -29.83
CA LYS A 364 9.86 -5.62 -28.64
C LYS A 364 9.03 -5.44 -27.37
N LEU A 365 8.01 -4.59 -27.38
CA LEU A 365 7.10 -4.44 -26.25
C LEU A 365 6.40 -5.75 -25.90
N SER A 366 5.86 -6.46 -26.90
CA SER A 366 5.24 -7.77 -26.66
C SER A 366 6.21 -8.77 -26.03
N ARG A 367 7.45 -8.82 -26.51
CA ARG A 367 8.49 -9.70 -25.98
C ARG A 367 8.85 -9.40 -24.52
N TYR A 368 8.99 -8.12 -24.16
CA TYR A 368 9.40 -7.72 -22.80
C TYR A 368 8.25 -7.65 -21.80
N THR A 369 7.02 -7.44 -22.26
CA THR A 369 5.85 -7.36 -21.37
C THR A 369 5.09 -8.68 -21.24
N GLY A 370 5.24 -9.60 -22.20
CA GLY A 370 4.41 -10.80 -22.29
C GLY A 370 2.97 -10.54 -22.73
N LEU A 371 2.63 -9.31 -23.06
CA LEU A 371 1.31 -8.95 -23.56
C LEU A 371 1.16 -9.27 -25.06
N SER A 372 -0.09 -9.50 -25.51
CA SER A 372 -0.37 -9.63 -26.93
C SER A 372 -0.14 -8.30 -27.66
N LYS A 373 0.24 -8.36 -28.94
CA LYS A 373 0.42 -7.17 -29.77
C LYS A 373 -0.86 -6.36 -29.90
N GLU A 374 -2.00 -7.01 -29.91
CA GLU A 374 -3.31 -6.36 -29.95
C GLU A 374 -3.55 -5.41 -28.77
N ILE A 375 -3.24 -5.86 -27.54
CA ILE A 375 -3.35 -5.01 -26.34
C ILE A 375 -2.41 -3.82 -26.41
N ILE A 376 -1.17 -4.05 -26.85
CA ILE A 376 -0.15 -2.99 -26.96
C ILE A 376 -0.54 -1.98 -28.05
N GLU A 377 -1.12 -2.45 -29.14
CA GLU A 377 -1.64 -1.60 -30.22
C GLU A 377 -2.79 -0.71 -29.70
N TRP A 378 -3.75 -1.28 -28.97
CA TRP A 378 -4.84 -0.50 -28.34
C TRP A 378 -4.30 0.52 -27.32
N ALA A 379 -3.22 0.21 -26.66
CA ALA A 379 -2.53 1.14 -25.77
C ALA A 379 -1.68 2.19 -26.51
N ASN A 380 -1.69 2.18 -27.85
CA ASN A 380 -0.86 3.05 -28.69
C ASN A 380 0.63 3.01 -28.26
N LEU A 381 1.17 1.80 -28.07
CA LEU A 381 2.53 1.51 -27.59
C LEU A 381 2.83 2.03 -26.16
N ARG A 382 1.85 2.56 -25.45
CA ARG A 382 1.96 3.18 -24.12
C ARG A 382 1.28 2.32 -23.06
N VAL A 383 1.92 1.18 -22.73
CA VAL A 383 1.40 0.25 -21.74
C VAL A 383 1.61 0.84 -20.34
N ASP A 384 0.53 1.21 -19.68
CA ASP A 384 0.53 1.67 -18.29
C ASP A 384 0.40 0.50 -17.29
N VAL A 385 0.53 0.80 -15.99
CA VAL A 385 0.42 -0.20 -14.92
C VAL A 385 -0.94 -0.88 -14.90
N ARG A 386 -2.01 -0.14 -15.18
CA ARG A 386 -3.38 -0.68 -15.19
C ARG A 386 -3.56 -1.69 -16.32
N THR A 387 -3.19 -1.31 -17.54
CA THR A 387 -3.21 -2.18 -18.72
C THR A 387 -2.38 -3.44 -18.48
N PHE A 388 -1.15 -3.27 -18.00
CA PHE A 388 -0.25 -4.41 -17.75
C PHE A 388 -0.82 -5.38 -16.72
N THR A 389 -1.23 -4.88 -15.54
CA THR A 389 -1.71 -5.74 -14.44
C THR A 389 -3.02 -6.44 -14.78
N HIS A 390 -3.85 -5.83 -15.60
CA HIS A 390 -5.12 -6.41 -16.04
C HIS A 390 -4.93 -7.50 -17.09
N TYR A 391 -4.09 -7.25 -18.11
CA TYR A 391 -4.03 -8.14 -19.27
C TYR A 391 -2.95 -9.23 -19.21
N LEU A 392 -1.94 -9.14 -18.33
CA LEU A 392 -0.85 -10.13 -18.27
C LEU A 392 -1.32 -11.57 -18.09
N LEU A 393 -2.31 -11.79 -17.24
CA LEU A 393 -2.88 -13.11 -16.90
C LEU A 393 -4.37 -13.23 -17.27
N ALA A 394 -4.85 -12.41 -18.21
CA ALA A 394 -6.26 -12.40 -18.62
C ALA A 394 -6.71 -13.76 -19.20
N ASP A 395 -5.83 -14.50 -19.87
CA ASP A 395 -6.07 -15.86 -20.34
C ASP A 395 -6.39 -16.86 -19.20
N GLN A 396 -5.93 -16.55 -18.00
CA GLN A 396 -6.20 -17.33 -16.77
C GLN A 396 -7.33 -16.73 -15.93
N LYS A 397 -7.96 -15.63 -16.39
CA LYS A 397 -8.96 -14.85 -15.65
C LYS A 397 -8.43 -14.33 -14.31
N LEU A 398 -7.15 -13.99 -14.29
CA LEU A 398 -6.45 -13.45 -13.13
C LEU A 398 -5.98 -12.03 -13.40
N HIS A 399 -5.98 -11.24 -12.34
CA HIS A 399 -5.41 -9.92 -12.26
C HIS A 399 -4.14 -9.92 -11.41
N VAL A 400 -3.14 -9.15 -11.79
CA VAL A 400 -1.85 -9.05 -11.10
C VAL A 400 -1.85 -7.87 -10.14
N GLY A 401 -1.18 -8.01 -9.00
CA GLY A 401 -1.07 -6.95 -8.00
C GLY A 401 -0.29 -5.73 -8.50
N ARG A 402 -0.81 -4.53 -8.22
CA ARG A 402 -0.18 -3.26 -8.62
C ARG A 402 1.08 -2.93 -7.82
N LEU A 403 1.07 -3.19 -6.51
CA LEU A 403 2.20 -2.90 -5.62
C LEU A 403 3.19 -4.05 -5.53
N ASP A 404 2.70 -5.28 -5.65
CA ASP A 404 3.53 -6.48 -5.74
C ASP A 404 2.98 -7.36 -6.86
N GLY A 405 3.68 -7.38 -7.99
CA GLY A 405 3.28 -8.12 -9.18
C GLY A 405 3.34 -9.65 -9.05
N ARG A 406 3.78 -10.20 -7.92
CA ARG A 406 3.72 -11.63 -7.63
C ARG A 406 2.33 -12.07 -7.20
N TYR A 407 1.57 -11.18 -6.55
CA TYR A 407 0.21 -11.48 -6.13
C TYR A 407 -0.74 -11.53 -7.30
N THR A 408 -1.67 -12.47 -7.22
CA THR A 408 -2.75 -12.62 -8.21
C THR A 408 -4.08 -12.78 -7.50
N GLY A 409 -5.14 -12.41 -8.19
CA GLY A 409 -6.50 -12.62 -7.73
C GLY A 409 -7.47 -12.78 -8.91
N PRO A 410 -8.66 -13.39 -8.69
CA PRO A 410 -9.66 -13.50 -9.74
C PRO A 410 -10.04 -12.13 -10.29
N ASP A 411 -10.20 -12.03 -11.60
CA ASP A 411 -10.80 -10.87 -12.24
C ASP A 411 -12.28 -11.17 -12.52
N PRO A 412 -13.20 -10.72 -11.65
CA PRO A 412 -14.63 -10.99 -11.82
C PRO A 412 -15.24 -10.22 -13.00
N ASN A 413 -14.54 -9.22 -13.52
CA ASN A 413 -15.01 -8.32 -14.56
C ASN A 413 -14.02 -8.18 -15.71
N GLY A 414 -13.55 -9.29 -16.24
CA GLY A 414 -12.60 -9.34 -17.34
C GLY A 414 -12.97 -8.53 -18.61
N PHE A 415 -14.11 -7.84 -18.59
CA PHE A 415 -14.57 -6.92 -19.65
C PHE A 415 -14.34 -5.44 -19.30
N MET A 416 -13.89 -5.12 -18.09
CA MET A 416 -13.70 -3.74 -17.63
C MET A 416 -12.21 -3.41 -17.56
N ASP A 417 -11.81 -2.30 -18.13
CA ASP A 417 -10.43 -1.80 -18.12
C ASP A 417 -9.91 -1.42 -16.72
N THR A 418 -10.79 -1.42 -15.72
CA THR A 418 -10.44 -1.08 -14.35
C THR A 418 -10.82 -2.20 -13.40
N PRO A 419 -9.86 -2.88 -12.77
CA PRO A 419 -10.15 -3.90 -11.78
C PRO A 419 -10.80 -3.28 -10.54
N PHE A 420 -11.73 -4.02 -9.89
CA PHE A 420 -12.38 -3.56 -8.68
C PHE A 420 -11.46 -3.51 -7.48
N TYR A 421 -10.35 -4.23 -7.49
CA TYR A 421 -9.45 -4.35 -6.35
C TYR A 421 -8.02 -4.62 -6.80
N ASP A 422 -7.08 -4.35 -5.91
CA ASP A 422 -5.68 -4.73 -6.07
C ASP A 422 -5.42 -6.03 -5.30
N PRO A 423 -4.99 -7.13 -5.93
CA PRO A 423 -4.61 -8.36 -5.24
C PRO A 423 -3.61 -8.17 -4.11
N THR A 424 -2.69 -7.20 -4.23
CA THR A 424 -1.77 -6.84 -3.14
C THR A 424 -2.53 -6.46 -1.88
N SER A 425 -3.52 -5.59 -2.00
CA SER A 425 -4.34 -5.14 -0.87
C SER A 425 -5.15 -6.26 -0.26
N SER A 426 -5.66 -7.19 -1.08
CA SER A 426 -6.41 -8.36 -0.61
C SER A 426 -5.54 -9.35 0.16
N GLN A 427 -4.26 -9.48 -0.20
CA GLN A 427 -3.31 -10.39 0.46
C GLN A 427 -2.74 -9.78 1.75
N THR A 428 -2.50 -8.48 1.78
CA THR A 428 -1.84 -7.82 2.92
C THR A 428 -2.82 -7.16 3.89
N GLY A 429 -3.93 -6.63 3.41
CA GLY A 429 -4.88 -5.87 4.21
C GLY A 429 -5.41 -6.62 5.44
N PRO A 430 -6.01 -7.82 5.30
CA PRO A 430 -6.59 -8.54 6.42
C PRO A 430 -5.60 -8.88 7.54
N PRO A 431 -4.42 -9.49 7.27
CA PRO A 431 -3.47 -9.79 8.34
C PRO A 431 -2.94 -8.53 9.03
N PHE A 432 -2.54 -7.48 8.28
CA PHE A 432 -2.04 -6.25 8.89
C PHE A 432 -3.09 -5.56 9.75
N THR A 433 -4.30 -5.38 9.23
CA THR A 433 -5.39 -4.71 9.97
C THR A 433 -5.77 -5.47 11.23
N SER A 434 -5.91 -6.80 11.13
CA SER A 434 -6.30 -7.65 12.26
C SER A 434 -5.27 -7.62 13.38
N VAL A 435 -4.00 -7.92 13.05
CA VAL A 435 -2.96 -7.99 14.09
C VAL A 435 -2.62 -6.63 14.69
N PHE A 436 -2.68 -5.54 13.89
CA PHE A 436 -2.44 -4.20 14.41
C PHE A 436 -3.50 -3.76 15.40
N ASN A 437 -4.77 -3.98 15.06
CA ASN A 437 -5.87 -3.65 15.98
C ASN A 437 -5.82 -4.46 17.27
N ASP A 438 -5.41 -5.73 17.21
CA ASP A 438 -5.22 -6.56 18.40
C ASP A 438 -4.02 -6.08 19.23
N TYR A 439 -2.87 -5.86 18.59
CA TYR A 439 -1.63 -5.40 19.21
C TYR A 439 -1.80 -4.09 19.95
N VAL A 440 -2.35 -3.09 19.30
CA VAL A 440 -2.51 -1.75 19.89
C VAL A 440 -3.45 -1.77 21.09
N ARG A 441 -4.51 -2.61 21.04
CA ARG A 441 -5.47 -2.72 22.14
C ARG A 441 -5.00 -3.59 23.29
N ARG A 442 -4.30 -4.69 23.02
CA ARG A 442 -3.91 -5.67 24.06
C ARG A 442 -2.51 -5.44 24.60
N GLU A 443 -1.54 -5.21 23.72
CA GLU A 443 -0.15 -5.04 24.14
C GLU A 443 0.14 -3.57 24.49
N LEU A 444 -0.31 -2.60 23.66
CA LEU A 444 -0.10 -1.17 23.91
C LEU A 444 -1.20 -0.52 24.78
N ASN A 445 -2.25 -1.25 25.11
CA ASN A 445 -3.37 -0.81 25.94
C ASN A 445 -4.08 0.48 25.46
N TYR A 446 -3.91 0.86 24.20
CA TYR A 446 -4.60 1.99 23.58
C TYR A 446 -5.97 1.55 23.08
N LYS A 447 -7.05 1.96 23.76
CA LYS A 447 -8.42 1.54 23.50
C LYS A 447 -9.23 2.68 22.89
N THR A 448 -9.85 2.42 21.75
CA THR A 448 -10.76 3.35 21.07
C THR A 448 -11.75 2.56 20.21
N ASP A 449 -12.98 3.06 20.10
CA ASP A 449 -14.01 2.53 19.21
C ASP A 449 -13.93 3.13 17.80
N MET A 450 -13.04 4.11 17.58
CA MET A 450 -12.83 4.70 16.27
C MET A 450 -12.29 3.64 15.29
N PRO A 451 -12.77 3.62 14.03
CA PRO A 451 -12.20 2.78 13.00
C PRO A 451 -10.77 3.22 12.66
N TYR A 452 -9.86 2.25 12.53
CA TYR A 452 -8.53 2.48 12.01
C TYR A 452 -8.57 2.48 10.48
N TRP A 453 -8.36 3.62 9.86
CA TRP A 453 -8.37 3.75 8.40
C TRP A 453 -6.98 3.47 7.81
N THR A 454 -6.80 2.31 7.20
CA THR A 454 -5.54 1.99 6.50
C THR A 454 -5.32 2.90 5.29
N SER A 455 -6.42 3.46 4.76
CA SER A 455 -6.43 4.46 3.69
C SER A 455 -7.47 5.55 3.98
N ALA A 456 -7.12 6.79 3.69
CA ALA A 456 -8.02 7.94 3.85
C ALA A 456 -9.29 7.84 2.98
N GLN A 457 -9.26 7.08 1.88
CA GLN A 457 -10.42 6.79 1.05
C GLN A 457 -11.55 6.10 1.84
N GLN A 458 -11.22 5.34 2.88
CA GLN A 458 -12.19 4.68 3.76
C GLN A 458 -13.11 5.68 4.52
N SER A 459 -12.70 6.95 4.61
CA SER A 459 -13.56 8.02 5.14
C SER A 459 -14.75 8.35 4.22
N GLY A 460 -14.67 8.01 2.94
CA GLY A 460 -15.59 8.42 1.87
C GLY A 460 -15.48 9.91 1.48
N ASN A 461 -14.65 10.67 2.18
CA ASN A 461 -14.53 12.13 2.01
C ASN A 461 -13.17 12.59 1.50
N PHE A 462 -12.18 11.71 1.46
CA PHE A 462 -10.82 12.08 1.09
C PHE A 462 -10.75 12.59 -0.34
N ARG A 463 -10.23 13.82 -0.48
CA ARG A 463 -9.94 14.44 -1.76
C ARG A 463 -8.60 15.15 -1.62
N TRP A 464 -7.59 14.61 -2.26
CA TRP A 464 -6.27 15.24 -2.25
C TRP A 464 -6.18 16.33 -3.30
N SER A 465 -5.66 17.50 -2.92
CA SER A 465 -5.32 18.57 -3.84
C SER A 465 -3.81 18.56 -4.14
N TRP A 466 -3.47 18.60 -5.41
CA TRP A 466 -2.08 18.75 -5.85
C TRP A 466 -1.67 20.22 -6.05
N THR A 467 -2.60 21.16 -5.87
CA THR A 467 -2.40 22.60 -6.01
C THR A 467 -2.23 23.28 -4.66
#